data_f48a9fc44a3d73f83dfd89d46b7d791e
#
_entry.id   f48a9fc44a3d73f83dfd89d46b7d791e
#
_cell.length_a   1.000
_cell.length_b   1.000
_cell.length_c   1.000
_cell.angle_alpha   90.00
_cell.angle_beta   90.00
_cell.angle_gamma   90.00
#
_symmetry.space_group_name_H-M   'P 1'
#
loop_
_entity.id
_entity.type
_entity.pdbx_description
1 polymer ?
#
loop_
_entity_poly.entity_id
_entity_poly.type
_entity_poly.pdbx_seq_one_letter_code
_entity_poly.pdbx_strand_id
1 'polypeptide(L)'
;DIISLHTPLTDDTKNIISSEAISFMKKGSRIINCARGGLVDEVACRAALENNHLAGAAFDVFVEEPARENILFDAPNFIATPHLGAATLEAQENVAIQIAQQMSDFLNTGAVVNALNYPNVSSEEIMFLVSSVSGV
;
A
#
# COMPACT_ATOMS: atom_id res chain seq x y z
N ASP A 1 7.19 -14.46 15.00
CA ASP A 1 7.33 -14.03 13.61
C ASP A 1 6.49 -12.77 13.38
N ILE A 2 6.79 -11.99 12.33
CA ILE A 2 6.05 -10.79 11.93
C ILE A 2 5.68 -10.95 10.47
N ILE A 3 4.42 -10.67 10.13
CA ILE A 3 3.91 -10.61 8.77
C ILE A 3 3.58 -9.16 8.46
N SER A 4 4.14 -8.62 7.38
CA SER A 4 3.84 -7.30 6.86
C SER A 4 3.23 -7.42 5.46
N LEU A 5 2.06 -6.79 5.25
CA LEU A 5 1.31 -6.89 4.01
C LEU A 5 1.66 -5.72 3.08
N HIS A 6 1.93 -6.04 1.81
CA HIS A 6 2.34 -5.09 0.77
C HIS A 6 1.66 -5.37 -0.58
N THR A 7 0.53 -6.06 -0.59
CA THR A 7 -0.21 -6.45 -1.80
C THR A 7 -1.44 -5.56 -2.00
N PRO A 8 -1.89 -5.33 -3.25
CA PRO A 8 -3.18 -4.68 -3.49
C PRO A 8 -4.34 -5.59 -3.08
N LEU A 9 -5.51 -5.00 -2.85
CA LEU A 9 -6.75 -5.75 -2.67
C LEU A 9 -7.31 -6.14 -4.04
N THR A 10 -7.45 -7.44 -4.25
CA THR A 10 -8.08 -8.07 -5.42
C THR A 10 -8.98 -9.22 -4.94
N ASP A 11 -9.72 -9.84 -5.84
CA ASP A 11 -10.54 -11.01 -5.47
C ASP A 11 -9.67 -12.16 -4.92
N ASP A 12 -8.43 -12.32 -5.42
CA ASP A 12 -7.51 -13.36 -4.97
C ASP A 12 -6.81 -13.02 -3.64
N THR A 13 -6.70 -11.74 -3.30
CA THR A 13 -6.01 -11.28 -2.08
C THR A 13 -6.96 -10.90 -0.96
N LYS A 14 -8.26 -10.83 -1.23
CA LYS A 14 -9.28 -10.57 -0.20
C LYS A 14 -9.21 -11.65 0.88
N ASN A 15 -9.09 -11.20 2.13
CA ASN A 15 -8.91 -12.08 3.30
C ASN A 15 -7.77 -13.10 3.11
N ILE A 16 -6.68 -12.71 2.44
CA ILE A 16 -5.49 -13.56 2.32
C ILE A 16 -4.96 -13.98 3.70
N ILE A 17 -5.13 -13.11 4.70
CA ILE A 17 -4.95 -13.45 6.11
C ILE A 17 -6.34 -13.80 6.68
N SER A 18 -6.82 -14.98 6.32
CA SER A 18 -8.07 -15.56 6.78
C SER A 18 -7.96 -16.15 8.18
N SER A 19 -9.08 -16.58 8.75
CA SER A 19 -9.11 -17.36 10.00
C SER A 19 -8.24 -18.63 9.91
N GLU A 20 -8.28 -19.31 8.77
CA GLU A 20 -7.44 -20.49 8.51
C GLU A 20 -5.96 -20.13 8.48
N ALA A 21 -5.59 -19.08 7.72
CA ALA A 21 -4.21 -18.59 7.66
C ALA A 21 -3.69 -18.20 9.05
N ILE A 22 -4.48 -17.53 9.86
CA ILE A 22 -4.14 -17.18 11.24
C ILE A 22 -3.90 -18.45 12.08
N SER A 23 -4.71 -19.49 11.91
CA SER A 23 -4.57 -20.74 12.67
C SER A 23 -3.23 -21.47 12.42
N PHE A 24 -2.64 -21.30 11.23
CA PHE A 24 -1.32 -21.84 10.88
C PHE A 24 -0.15 -20.99 11.37
N MET A 25 -0.40 -19.76 11.79
CA MET A 25 0.67 -18.91 12.32
C MET A 25 1.18 -19.44 13.65
N LYS A 26 2.45 -19.22 13.91
CA LYS A 26 3.02 -19.51 15.23
C LYS A 26 2.36 -18.65 16.29
N LYS A 27 2.09 -19.26 17.45
CA LYS A 27 1.63 -18.50 18.61
C LYS A 27 2.62 -17.37 18.93
N GLY A 28 2.10 -16.18 19.14
CA GLY A 28 2.90 -14.99 19.39
C GLY A 28 3.31 -14.24 18.12
N SER A 29 2.80 -14.62 16.96
CA SER A 29 3.01 -13.85 15.71
C SER A 29 2.34 -12.48 15.76
N ARG A 30 2.81 -11.57 14.92
CA ARG A 30 2.28 -10.21 14.75
C ARG A 30 1.93 -9.95 13.30
N ILE A 31 0.90 -9.13 13.07
CA ILE A 31 0.45 -8.72 11.73
C ILE A 31 0.55 -7.21 11.60
N ILE A 32 1.14 -6.73 10.50
CA ILE A 32 1.19 -5.32 10.13
C ILE A 32 0.49 -5.15 8.77
N ASN A 33 -0.53 -4.31 8.73
CA ASN A 33 -1.25 -3.98 7.50
C ASN A 33 -1.27 -2.47 7.25
N CYS A 34 -0.34 -2.03 6.40
CA CYS A 34 -0.31 -0.68 5.85
C CYS A 34 -0.58 -0.68 4.33
N ALA A 35 -1.15 -1.77 3.80
CA ALA A 35 -1.40 -1.93 2.38
C ALA A 35 -2.84 -1.56 1.99
N ARG A 36 -3.81 -2.43 2.27
CA ARG A 36 -5.24 -2.20 2.00
C ARG A 36 -6.12 -2.87 3.05
N GLY A 37 -7.25 -2.24 3.38
CA GLY A 37 -8.33 -2.88 4.12
C GLY A 37 -8.87 -4.09 3.35
N GLY A 38 -9.40 -5.09 4.06
CA GLY A 38 -9.93 -6.31 3.47
C GLY A 38 -8.90 -7.39 3.13
N LEU A 39 -7.60 -7.16 3.34
CA LEU A 39 -6.57 -8.20 3.22
C LEU A 39 -6.55 -9.14 4.42
N VAL A 40 -6.99 -8.67 5.57
CA VAL A 40 -7.07 -9.44 6.82
C VAL A 40 -8.54 -9.62 7.20
N ASP A 41 -8.92 -10.81 7.61
CA ASP A 41 -10.19 -11.05 8.28
C ASP A 41 -10.13 -10.41 9.68
N GLU A 42 -10.77 -9.25 9.82
CA GLU A 42 -10.72 -8.44 11.05
C GLU A 42 -11.39 -9.17 12.23
N VAL A 43 -12.44 -9.98 11.97
CA VAL A 43 -13.11 -10.77 13.01
C VAL A 43 -12.19 -11.87 13.53
N ALA A 44 -11.54 -12.59 12.62
CA ALA A 44 -10.59 -13.63 12.97
C ALA A 44 -9.33 -13.05 13.66
N CYS A 45 -8.86 -11.90 13.21
CA CYS A 45 -7.75 -11.19 13.82
C CYS A 45 -8.08 -10.79 15.27
N ARG A 46 -9.27 -10.22 15.51
CA ARG A 46 -9.73 -9.89 16.86
C ARG A 46 -9.74 -11.11 17.77
N ALA A 47 -10.39 -12.18 17.32
CA ALA A 47 -10.45 -13.42 18.11
C ALA A 47 -9.07 -13.98 18.46
N ALA A 48 -8.11 -13.88 17.51
CA ALA A 48 -6.75 -14.34 17.72
C ALA A 48 -5.93 -13.44 18.68
N LEU A 49 -6.23 -12.15 18.75
CA LEU A 49 -5.67 -11.24 19.75
C LEU A 49 -6.23 -11.54 21.14
N GLU A 50 -7.56 -11.70 21.25
CA GLU A 50 -8.25 -11.97 22.52
C GLU A 50 -7.80 -13.31 23.16
N ASN A 51 -7.57 -14.34 22.35
CA ASN A 51 -7.11 -15.65 22.85
C ASN A 51 -5.57 -15.76 22.96
N ASN A 52 -4.83 -14.67 22.73
CA ASN A 52 -3.36 -14.60 22.75
C ASN A 52 -2.67 -15.57 21.77
N HIS A 53 -3.31 -15.93 20.67
CA HIS A 53 -2.65 -16.60 19.56
C HIS A 53 -1.76 -15.62 18.78
N LEU A 54 -2.28 -14.42 18.46
CA LEU A 54 -1.47 -13.29 18.00
C LEU A 54 -0.97 -12.46 19.19
N ALA A 55 0.28 -12.05 19.17
CA ALA A 55 0.87 -11.18 20.17
C ALA A 55 0.54 -9.69 19.94
N GLY A 56 0.07 -9.34 18.76
CA GLY A 56 -0.34 -7.98 18.41
C GLY A 56 -0.63 -7.82 16.93
N ALA A 57 -1.32 -6.73 16.59
CA ALA A 57 -1.53 -6.31 15.21
C ALA A 57 -1.49 -4.78 15.12
N ALA A 58 -1.06 -4.25 13.96
CA ALA A 58 -0.99 -2.82 13.70
C ALA A 58 -1.53 -2.54 12.29
N PHE A 59 -2.60 -1.76 12.18
CA PHE A 59 -3.25 -1.45 10.91
C PHE A 59 -3.34 0.06 10.69
N ASP A 60 -2.98 0.47 9.47
CA ASP A 60 -3.18 1.83 8.97
C ASP A 60 -4.39 1.92 8.02
N VAL A 61 -4.95 0.76 7.64
CA VAL A 61 -6.00 0.62 6.63
C VAL A 61 -7.10 -0.33 7.09
N PHE A 62 -8.34 -0.03 6.72
CA PHE A 62 -9.54 -0.75 7.16
C PHE A 62 -10.49 -1.03 5.99
N VAL A 63 -11.43 -1.96 6.20
CA VAL A 63 -12.46 -2.28 5.18
C VAL A 63 -13.34 -1.07 4.92
N GLU A 64 -13.70 -0.32 5.96
CA GLU A 64 -14.45 0.93 5.87
C GLU A 64 -13.57 2.10 6.28
N GLU A 65 -13.43 3.09 5.41
CA GLU A 65 -12.63 4.30 5.65
C GLU A 65 -13.43 5.57 5.35
N PRO A 66 -13.32 6.62 6.18
CA PRO A 66 -12.54 6.70 7.41
C PRO A 66 -13.09 5.80 8.51
N ALA A 67 -12.21 4.99 9.11
CA ALA A 67 -12.59 4.06 10.17
C ALA A 67 -12.91 4.83 11.46
N ARG A 68 -14.18 5.08 11.71
CA ARG A 68 -14.66 5.72 12.95
C ARG A 68 -14.97 4.71 14.04
N GLU A 69 -15.48 3.57 13.63
CA GLU A 69 -15.77 2.41 14.46
C GLU A 69 -15.23 1.18 13.77
N ASN A 70 -14.49 0.36 14.47
CA ASN A 70 -14.00 -0.91 13.96
C ASN A 70 -13.91 -1.93 15.09
N ILE A 71 -14.21 -3.17 14.76
CA ILE A 71 -14.19 -4.29 15.71
C ILE A 71 -12.81 -4.47 16.38
N LEU A 72 -11.73 -4.02 15.78
CA LEU A 72 -10.38 -4.16 16.30
C LEU A 72 -9.96 -3.08 17.29
N PHE A 73 -10.65 -1.93 17.36
CA PHE A 73 -10.18 -0.78 18.14
C PHE A 73 -10.04 -1.07 19.63
N ASP A 74 -10.91 -1.90 20.20
CA ASP A 74 -10.84 -2.31 21.59
C ASP A 74 -10.14 -3.66 21.81
N ALA A 75 -9.52 -4.20 20.76
CA ALA A 75 -8.81 -5.48 20.88
C ALA A 75 -7.48 -5.31 21.63
N PRO A 76 -7.06 -6.30 22.44
CA PRO A 76 -5.79 -6.22 23.15
C PRO A 76 -4.60 -6.19 22.17
N ASN A 77 -3.58 -5.38 22.49
CA ASN A 77 -2.35 -5.26 21.70
C ASN A 77 -2.57 -4.90 20.24
N PHE A 78 -3.63 -4.11 19.95
CA PHE A 78 -3.92 -3.58 18.63
C PHE A 78 -3.54 -2.10 18.54
N ILE A 79 -2.91 -1.71 17.44
CA ILE A 79 -2.57 -0.33 17.10
C ILE A 79 -3.27 0.04 15.80
N ALA A 80 -3.97 1.17 15.80
CA ALA A 80 -4.59 1.75 14.62
C ALA A 80 -4.01 3.13 14.29
N THR A 81 -3.83 3.41 13.00
CA THR A 81 -3.56 4.76 12.49
C THR A 81 -4.57 5.09 11.38
N PRO A 82 -4.90 6.38 11.13
CA PRO A 82 -6.00 6.76 10.25
C PRO A 82 -5.56 6.90 8.78
N HIS A 83 -4.94 5.87 8.21
CA HIS A 83 -4.46 5.81 6.83
C HIS A 83 -3.46 6.94 6.51
N LEU A 84 -2.37 6.98 7.28
CA LEU A 84 -1.38 8.05 7.24
C LEU A 84 -0.34 7.92 6.11
N GLY A 85 -0.24 6.79 5.43
CA GLY A 85 0.84 6.49 4.50
C GLY A 85 1.09 7.56 3.42
N ALA A 86 0.02 8.18 2.88
CA ALA A 86 0.12 9.28 1.92
C ALA A 86 -0.50 10.60 2.44
N ALA A 87 -0.95 10.66 3.67
CA ALA A 87 -1.69 11.78 4.25
C ALA A 87 -0.82 12.73 5.09
N THR A 88 0.48 12.48 5.23
CA THR A 88 1.40 13.40 5.90
C THR A 88 1.67 14.61 5.01
N LEU A 89 1.91 15.79 5.61
CA LEU A 89 2.26 17.01 4.87
C LEU A 89 3.48 16.77 3.96
N GLU A 90 4.50 16.10 4.48
CA GLU A 90 5.71 15.75 3.73
C GLU A 90 5.40 14.86 2.50
N ALA A 91 4.55 13.84 2.65
CA ALA A 91 4.16 12.99 1.53
C ALA A 91 3.39 13.76 0.46
N GLN A 92 2.46 14.64 0.87
CA GLN A 92 1.68 15.48 -0.06
C GLN A 92 2.58 16.47 -0.82
N GLU A 93 3.53 17.12 -0.14
CA GLU A 93 4.49 18.03 -0.79
C GLU A 93 5.38 17.27 -1.78
N ASN A 94 5.92 16.13 -1.39
CA ASN A 94 6.77 15.30 -2.25
C ASN A 94 6.02 14.81 -3.50
N VAL A 95 4.77 14.35 -3.34
CA VAL A 95 3.94 13.91 -4.46
C VAL A 95 3.65 15.09 -5.40
N ALA A 96 3.32 16.27 -4.87
CA ALA A 96 3.04 17.45 -5.69
C ALA A 96 4.27 17.86 -6.52
N ILE A 97 5.45 17.89 -5.91
CA ILE A 97 6.71 18.21 -6.58
C ILE A 97 7.04 17.17 -7.67
N GLN A 98 6.92 15.88 -7.35
CA GLN A 98 7.20 14.80 -8.30
C GLN A 98 6.26 14.85 -9.51
N ILE A 99 4.97 15.06 -9.31
CA ILE A 99 4.00 15.15 -10.40
C ILE A 99 4.28 16.39 -11.26
N ALA A 100 4.55 17.55 -10.64
CA ALA A 100 4.90 18.76 -11.38
C ALA A 100 6.14 18.56 -12.25
N GLN A 101 7.17 17.90 -11.73
CA GLN A 101 8.39 17.59 -12.48
C GLN A 101 8.10 16.63 -13.64
N GLN A 102 7.39 15.52 -13.39
CA GLN A 102 7.03 14.55 -14.43
C GLN A 102 6.21 15.20 -15.57
N MET A 103 5.24 16.04 -15.21
CA MET A 103 4.46 16.81 -16.22
C MET A 103 5.35 17.76 -17.02
N SER A 104 6.25 18.48 -16.35
CA SER A 104 7.20 19.38 -17.01
C SER A 104 8.10 18.62 -17.99
N ASP A 105 8.66 17.50 -17.56
CA ASP A 105 9.53 16.67 -18.38
C ASP A 105 8.77 16.10 -19.59
N PHE A 106 7.56 15.62 -19.39
CA PHE A 106 6.71 15.14 -20.48
C PHE A 106 6.39 16.25 -21.51
N LEU A 107 6.00 17.42 -21.04
CA LEU A 107 5.62 18.53 -21.92
C LEU A 107 6.83 19.10 -22.70
N ASN A 108 8.01 19.11 -22.08
CA ASN A 108 9.21 19.69 -22.69
C ASN A 108 9.99 18.69 -23.56
N THR A 109 9.98 17.41 -23.21
CA THR A 109 10.86 16.41 -23.83
C THR A 109 10.10 15.19 -24.37
N GLY A 110 8.83 15.01 -24.00
CA GLY A 110 8.07 13.80 -24.30
C GLY A 110 8.42 12.62 -23.37
N ALA A 111 9.31 12.81 -22.40
CA ALA A 111 9.71 11.73 -21.48
C ALA A 111 8.52 11.19 -20.69
N VAL A 112 8.39 9.88 -20.62
CA VAL A 112 7.33 9.18 -19.89
C VAL A 112 7.96 8.43 -18.74
N VAL A 113 7.67 8.84 -17.49
CA VAL A 113 8.20 8.24 -16.28
C VAL A 113 7.05 7.89 -15.34
N ASN A 114 7.05 6.65 -14.83
CA ASN A 114 6.03 6.14 -13.90
C ASN A 114 4.58 6.17 -14.42
N ALA A 115 4.38 6.08 -15.73
CA ALA A 115 3.04 5.99 -16.31
C ALA A 115 2.47 4.57 -16.13
N LEU A 116 1.17 4.46 -15.83
CA LEU A 116 0.48 3.18 -15.67
C LEU A 116 0.19 2.48 -16.99
N ASN A 117 0.06 3.25 -18.07
CA ASN A 117 -0.41 2.80 -19.38
C ASN A 117 0.63 2.96 -20.51
N TYR A 118 1.84 3.40 -20.16
CA TYR A 118 2.95 3.56 -21.09
C TYR A 118 4.24 3.01 -20.49
N PRO A 119 5.14 2.44 -21.31
CA PRO A 119 6.48 2.10 -20.85
C PRO A 119 7.25 3.36 -20.48
N ASN A 120 8.15 3.25 -19.53
CA ASN A 120 9.07 4.35 -19.22
C ASN A 120 9.96 4.63 -20.42
N VAL A 121 10.02 5.92 -20.80
CA VAL A 121 10.89 6.41 -21.88
C VAL A 121 11.59 7.66 -21.37
N SER A 122 12.92 7.62 -21.29
CA SER A 122 13.71 8.75 -20.82
C SER A 122 13.84 9.86 -21.87
N SER A 123 14.17 11.06 -21.42
CA SER A 123 14.45 12.19 -22.31
C SER A 123 15.59 11.89 -23.30
N GLU A 124 16.60 11.12 -22.86
CA GLU A 124 17.74 10.74 -23.69
C GLU A 124 17.32 9.77 -24.80
N GLU A 125 16.46 8.79 -24.51
CA GLU A 125 15.91 7.87 -25.49
C GLU A 125 15.05 8.59 -26.53
N ILE A 126 14.23 9.56 -26.14
CA ILE A 126 13.44 10.38 -27.05
C ILE A 126 14.35 11.23 -27.93
N MET A 127 15.34 11.90 -27.36
CA MET A 127 16.30 12.68 -28.14
C MET A 127 17.06 11.83 -29.14
N PHE A 128 17.45 10.62 -28.76
CA PHE A 128 18.10 9.67 -29.67
C PHE A 128 17.16 9.27 -30.83
N LEU A 129 15.90 8.95 -30.53
CA LEU A 129 14.92 8.59 -31.55
C LEU A 129 14.65 9.75 -32.51
N VAL A 130 14.45 10.98 -32.01
CA VAL A 130 14.25 12.18 -32.84
C VAL A 130 15.47 12.46 -33.70
N SER A 131 16.68 12.36 -33.16
CA SER A 131 17.91 12.60 -33.93
C SER A 131 18.14 11.52 -35.00
N SER A 132 17.76 10.29 -34.74
CA SER A 132 17.88 9.18 -35.71
C SER A 132 16.86 9.24 -36.84
N VAL A 133 15.68 9.85 -36.60
CA VAL A 133 14.65 10.08 -37.62
C VAL A 133 14.88 11.39 -38.41
N SER A 134 15.52 12.38 -37.76
CA SER A 134 15.85 13.67 -38.38
C SER A 134 17.19 13.65 -39.14
N GLY A 135 17.85 12.50 -39.16
CA GLY A 135 19.13 12.30 -39.84
C GLY A 135 18.98 12.35 -41.37
N VAL A 136 18.81 13.55 -41.90
CA VAL A 136 19.12 13.96 -43.22
C VAL A 136 20.26 14.95 -43.15
#